data_66364730b485f1813fcbedf29cd9f121
#
_entry.id   66364730b485f1813fcbedf29cd9f121
#
_cell.length_a   1.000
_cell.length_b   1.000
_cell.length_c   1.000
_cell.angle_alpha   90.00
_cell.angle_beta   90.00
_cell.angle_gamma   90.00
#
_symmetry.space_group_name_H-M   'P 1'
#
loop_
_entity.id
_entity.type
_entity.pdbx_description
1 polymer ?
#
loop_
_entity_poly.entity_id
_entity_poly.type
_entity_poly.pdbx_seq_one_letter_code
_entity_poly.pdbx_strand_id
1 'polypeptide(L)'
;MSYNTQQDILDFVEDNNVKFVRFAFCDIFGTQKNIAVLASDLPKAMEDGVCFDGFMKVEESDLVLRPDLSTVTILPWRPTEGRVMQFFCDVEKPDGAAFGGNCRGFLRQMSRSFRKLGLTCNVGAECEFYLFENDD
;
A
#
# COMPACT_ATOMS: atom_id res chain seq x y z
N MET A 1 -0.29 -2.67 17.91
CA MET A 1 -1.58 -3.38 17.74
C MET A 1 -1.54 -3.99 16.34
N SER A 2 -2.07 -5.19 16.17
CA SER A 2 -2.16 -5.83 14.85
C SER A 2 -3.61 -5.69 14.39
N TYR A 3 -3.83 -4.98 13.31
CA TYR A 3 -5.15 -4.82 12.70
C TYR A 3 -5.33 -5.96 11.70
N ASN A 4 -6.25 -6.88 11.99
CA ASN A 4 -6.43 -8.10 11.21
C ASN A 4 -7.81 -8.22 10.57
N THR A 5 -8.76 -7.39 11.00
CA THR A 5 -10.13 -7.41 10.50
C THR A 5 -10.51 -6.07 9.86
N GLN A 6 -11.50 -6.09 8.99
CA GLN A 6 -12.06 -4.85 8.44
C GLN A 6 -12.64 -3.95 9.53
N GLN A 7 -13.27 -4.54 10.54
CA GLN A 7 -13.84 -3.78 11.65
C GLN A 7 -12.75 -3.03 12.45
N ASP A 8 -11.62 -3.68 12.74
CA ASP A 8 -10.50 -3.02 13.41
C ASP A 8 -10.03 -1.77 12.64
N ILE A 9 -10.08 -1.83 11.31
CA ILE A 9 -9.70 -0.70 10.45
C ILE A 9 -10.74 0.41 10.47
N LEU A 10 -12.04 0.07 10.48
CA LEU A 10 -13.10 1.07 10.55
C LEU A 10 -13.09 1.80 11.88
N ASP A 11 -12.90 1.07 12.99
CA ASP A 11 -12.75 1.65 14.33
C ASP A 11 -11.51 2.57 14.38
N PHE A 12 -10.38 2.12 13.77
CA PHE A 12 -9.18 2.94 13.67
C PHE A 12 -9.40 4.25 12.89
N VAL A 13 -10.17 4.19 11.80
CA VAL A 13 -10.52 5.38 10.99
C VAL A 13 -11.31 6.40 11.82
N GLU A 14 -12.30 5.93 12.57
CA GLU A 14 -13.13 6.76 13.42
C GLU A 14 -12.33 7.37 14.57
N ASP A 15 -11.60 6.55 15.33
CA ASP A 15 -10.78 6.97 16.47
C ASP A 15 -9.70 8.01 16.09
N ASN A 16 -9.21 7.95 14.85
CA ASN A 16 -8.16 8.84 14.36
C ASN A 16 -8.67 10.00 13.50
N ASN A 17 -9.99 10.18 13.33
CA ASN A 17 -10.57 11.21 12.48
C ASN A 17 -9.94 11.22 11.06
N VAL A 18 -9.85 10.03 10.45
CA VAL A 18 -9.30 9.86 9.10
C VAL A 18 -10.30 10.35 8.07
N LYS A 19 -9.85 11.17 7.12
CA LYS A 19 -10.68 11.70 6.03
C LYS A 19 -10.36 11.05 4.70
N PHE A 20 -9.09 10.75 4.46
CA PHE A 20 -8.63 10.12 3.21
C PHE A 20 -7.81 8.88 3.51
N VAL A 21 -7.97 7.86 2.66
CA VAL A 21 -7.24 6.61 2.74
C VAL A 21 -6.47 6.41 1.44
N ARG A 22 -5.15 6.20 1.54
CA ARG A 22 -4.27 5.92 0.41
C ARG A 22 -4.02 4.44 0.26
N PHE A 23 -4.27 3.93 -0.92
CA PHE A 23 -3.93 2.59 -1.36
C PHE A 23 -2.61 2.69 -2.13
N ALA A 24 -1.50 2.45 -1.43
CA ALA A 24 -0.16 2.62 -1.96
C ALA A 24 0.38 1.32 -2.54
N PHE A 25 1.05 1.41 -3.68
CA PHE A 25 1.72 0.31 -4.36
C PHE A 25 2.98 0.81 -5.06
N CYS A 26 3.86 -0.10 -5.45
CA CYS A 26 5.01 0.24 -6.27
C CYS A 26 4.79 -0.22 -7.71
N ASP A 27 5.18 0.61 -8.66
CA ASP A 27 5.27 0.21 -10.06
C ASP A 27 6.51 -0.68 -10.29
N ILE A 28 6.68 -1.16 -11.52
CA ILE A 28 7.81 -2.02 -11.89
C ILE A 28 9.18 -1.36 -11.79
N PHE A 29 9.22 -0.03 -11.70
CA PHE A 29 10.45 0.73 -11.51
C PHE A 29 10.75 1.00 -10.04
N GLY A 30 9.90 0.51 -9.12
CA GLY A 30 10.03 0.73 -7.68
C GLY A 30 9.49 2.09 -7.21
N THR A 31 8.87 2.87 -8.10
CA THR A 31 8.26 4.14 -7.72
C THR A 31 6.97 3.89 -6.98
N GLN A 32 6.86 4.47 -5.77
CA GLN A 32 5.63 4.39 -4.99
C GLN A 32 4.57 5.30 -5.59
N LYS A 33 3.41 4.73 -5.83
CA LYS A 33 2.18 5.39 -6.28
C LYS A 33 1.06 5.12 -5.29
N ASN A 34 -0.02 5.89 -5.38
CA ASN A 34 -1.20 5.63 -4.57
C ASN A 34 -2.47 6.15 -5.24
N ILE A 35 -3.58 5.53 -4.88
CA ILE A 35 -4.93 6.03 -5.14
C ILE A 35 -5.53 6.41 -3.79
N ALA A 36 -6.16 7.57 -3.72
CA ALA A 36 -6.82 8.03 -2.51
C ALA A 36 -8.34 7.89 -2.65
N VAL A 37 -8.97 7.35 -1.61
CA VAL A 37 -10.43 7.29 -1.48
C VAL A 37 -10.86 8.06 -0.24
N LEU A 38 -12.11 8.45 -0.17
CA LEU A 38 -12.69 9.00 1.06
C LEU A 38 -12.83 7.89 2.11
N ALA A 39 -12.72 8.27 3.38
CA ALA A 39 -12.94 7.31 4.47
C ALA A 39 -14.35 6.69 4.44
N SER A 40 -15.34 7.42 3.95
CA SER A 40 -16.71 6.91 3.74
C SER A 40 -16.80 5.76 2.73
N ASP A 41 -15.89 5.73 1.77
CA ASP A 41 -15.88 4.73 0.69
C ASP A 41 -14.99 3.51 1.04
N LEU A 42 -14.29 3.59 2.18
CA LEU A 42 -13.35 2.57 2.61
C LEU A 42 -13.97 1.17 2.75
N PRO A 43 -15.19 0.99 3.32
CA PRO A 43 -15.79 -0.34 3.44
C PRO A 43 -15.88 -1.04 2.09
N LYS A 44 -16.37 -0.34 1.08
CA LYS A 44 -16.48 -0.84 -0.28
C LYS A 44 -15.10 -1.09 -0.92
N ALA A 45 -14.16 -0.18 -0.71
CA ALA A 45 -12.80 -0.31 -1.24
C ALA A 45 -12.03 -1.49 -0.63
N MET A 46 -12.32 -1.88 0.62
CA MET A 46 -11.75 -3.08 1.24
C MET A 46 -12.37 -4.37 0.70
N GLU A 47 -13.66 -4.36 0.40
CA GLU A 47 -14.38 -5.52 -0.13
C GLU A 47 -14.06 -5.77 -1.61
N ASP A 48 -14.26 -4.75 -2.45
CA ASP A 48 -14.11 -4.86 -3.91
C ASP A 48 -12.66 -4.69 -4.37
N GLY A 49 -11.84 -4.03 -3.57
CA GLY A 49 -10.54 -3.47 -3.98
C GLY A 49 -10.71 -2.13 -4.70
N VAL A 50 -9.61 -1.53 -5.09
CA VAL A 50 -9.59 -0.27 -5.85
C VAL A 50 -9.04 -0.54 -7.24
N CYS A 51 -9.89 -0.37 -8.26
CA CYS A 51 -9.49 -0.54 -9.66
C CYS A 51 -8.62 0.62 -10.12
N PHE A 52 -7.66 0.33 -10.99
CA PHE A 52 -6.81 1.32 -11.64
C PHE A 52 -6.27 0.79 -12.98
N ASP A 53 -5.91 1.71 -13.87
CA ASP A 53 -5.28 1.36 -15.14
C ASP A 53 -3.83 0.92 -14.93
N GLY A 54 -3.53 -0.29 -15.31
CA GLY A 54 -2.18 -0.86 -15.21
C GLY A 54 -1.23 -0.31 -16.26
N PHE A 55 -0.14 0.28 -15.86
CA PHE A 55 0.85 0.99 -16.69
C PHE A 55 1.76 0.12 -17.56
N MET A 56 1.34 -1.05 -17.99
CA MET A 56 2.28 -1.96 -18.62
C MET A 56 1.89 -2.33 -20.04
N LYS A 57 2.15 -1.44 -20.98
CA LYS A 57 1.95 -1.62 -22.43
C LYS A 57 0.51 -1.42 -22.94
N VAL A 58 0.45 -1.21 -24.24
CA VAL A 58 -0.63 -0.92 -25.17
C VAL A 58 -1.98 -1.66 -24.97
N GLU A 59 -2.06 -2.63 -24.09
CA GLU A 59 -3.28 -3.28 -23.69
C GLU A 59 -3.70 -2.75 -22.32
N GLU A 60 -4.75 -1.94 -22.30
CA GLU A 60 -5.45 -1.52 -21.10
C GLU A 60 -5.88 -2.77 -20.34
N SER A 61 -5.26 -3.01 -19.21
CA SER A 61 -5.70 -4.05 -18.30
C SER A 61 -6.04 -3.40 -16.97
N ASP A 62 -7.31 -3.39 -16.64
CA ASP A 62 -7.76 -3.06 -15.30
C ASP A 62 -7.03 -3.95 -14.29
N LEU A 63 -6.45 -3.33 -13.28
CA LEU A 63 -5.85 -4.00 -12.15
C LEU A 63 -6.56 -3.57 -10.88
N VAL A 64 -6.46 -4.39 -9.84
CA VAL A 64 -7.12 -4.16 -8.56
C VAL A 64 -6.09 -4.08 -7.44
N LEU A 65 -6.17 -3.03 -6.64
CA LEU A 65 -5.39 -2.89 -5.41
C LEU A 65 -6.12 -3.58 -4.26
N ARG A 66 -5.46 -4.54 -3.63
CA ARG A 66 -5.91 -5.20 -2.40
C ARG A 66 -5.09 -4.70 -1.22
N PRO A 67 -5.70 -4.05 -0.23
CA PRO A 67 -4.97 -3.53 0.91
C PRO A 67 -4.49 -4.64 1.82
N ASP A 68 -3.25 -4.53 2.27
CA ASP A 68 -2.72 -5.33 3.37
C ASP A 68 -3.02 -4.61 4.68
N LEU A 69 -4.02 -5.07 5.41
CA LEU A 69 -4.52 -4.43 6.63
C LEU A 69 -3.45 -4.31 7.71
N SER A 70 -2.48 -5.24 7.72
CA SER A 70 -1.37 -5.22 8.69
C SER A 70 -0.41 -4.03 8.49
N THR A 71 -0.50 -3.33 7.36
CA THR A 71 0.37 -2.21 7.00
C THR A 71 -0.24 -0.84 7.26
N VAL A 72 -1.41 -0.80 7.91
CA VAL A 72 -2.11 0.46 8.19
C VAL A 72 -1.22 1.44 8.96
N THR A 73 -1.19 2.69 8.51
CA THR A 73 -0.46 3.76 9.18
C THR A 73 -1.11 5.12 8.91
N ILE A 74 -0.99 6.02 9.88
CA ILE A 74 -1.31 7.45 9.70
C ILE A 74 -0.07 8.14 9.13
N LEU A 75 -0.25 8.96 8.11
CA LEU A 75 0.85 9.75 7.54
C LEU A 75 1.15 10.97 8.44
N PRO A 76 2.30 11.01 9.15
CA PRO A 76 2.57 12.02 10.18
C PRO A 76 2.78 13.43 9.63
N TRP A 77 3.10 13.54 8.33
CA TRP A 77 3.31 14.82 7.64
C TRP A 77 2.03 15.43 7.05
N ARG A 78 0.88 14.83 7.34
CA ARG A 78 -0.42 15.35 6.91
C ARG A 78 -1.11 16.07 8.06
N PRO A 79 -2.10 16.95 7.76
CA PRO A 79 -2.84 17.68 8.79
C PRO A 79 -3.40 16.78 9.88
N THR A 80 -3.46 17.29 11.10
CA THR A 80 -4.06 16.59 12.25
C THR A 80 -5.58 16.58 12.17
N GLU A 81 -6.20 17.57 11.53
CA GLU A 81 -7.60 17.58 11.19
C GLU A 81 -7.80 16.97 9.80
N GLY A 82 -8.64 15.94 9.71
CA GLY A 82 -8.83 15.18 8.48
C GLY A 82 -7.59 14.41 8.08
N ARG A 83 -7.09 13.59 9.00
CA ARG A 83 -5.88 12.77 8.82
C ARG A 83 -5.94 11.90 7.57
N VAL A 84 -4.77 11.57 7.07
CA VAL A 84 -4.60 10.66 5.94
C VAL A 84 -4.00 9.36 6.45
N MET A 85 -4.70 8.26 6.20
CA MET A 85 -4.25 6.90 6.45
C MET A 85 -3.71 6.29 5.16
N GLN A 86 -2.82 5.32 5.29
CA GLN A 86 -2.27 4.58 4.15
C GLN A 86 -2.20 3.09 4.44
N PHE A 87 -2.47 2.28 3.40
CA PHE A 87 -2.09 0.87 3.30
C PHE A 87 -1.06 0.68 2.22
N PHE A 88 -0.21 -0.34 2.37
CA PHE A 88 0.43 -0.95 1.22
C PHE A 88 -0.48 -2.03 0.63
N CYS A 89 -0.56 -2.06 -0.71
CA CYS A 89 -1.47 -2.93 -1.42
C CYS A 89 -0.71 -3.97 -2.25
N ASP A 90 -1.35 -5.11 -2.41
CA ASP A 90 -1.02 -6.03 -3.49
C ASP A 90 -1.77 -5.63 -4.76
N VAL A 91 -1.20 -5.99 -5.90
CA VAL A 91 -1.81 -5.77 -7.21
C VAL A 91 -2.27 -7.12 -7.75
N GLU A 92 -3.55 -7.18 -8.10
CA GLU A 92 -4.20 -8.37 -8.63
C GLU A 92 -4.89 -8.08 -9.95
N LYS A 93 -5.20 -9.13 -10.69
CA LYS A 93 -6.09 -9.05 -11.85
C LYS A 93 -7.56 -8.98 -11.38
N PRO A 94 -8.51 -8.53 -12.24
CA PRO A 94 -9.93 -8.47 -11.88
C PRO A 94 -10.53 -9.80 -11.45
N ASP A 95 -10.00 -10.92 -11.94
CA ASP A 95 -10.39 -12.28 -11.58
C ASP A 95 -9.77 -12.77 -10.24
N GLY A 96 -9.02 -11.91 -9.54
CA GLY A 96 -8.33 -12.23 -8.30
C GLY A 96 -7.00 -12.97 -8.48
N ALA A 97 -6.59 -13.24 -9.72
CA ALA A 97 -5.30 -13.86 -9.99
C ALA A 97 -4.15 -12.89 -9.70
N ALA A 98 -3.02 -13.43 -9.25
CA ALA A 98 -1.83 -12.64 -8.99
C ALA A 98 -1.33 -11.94 -10.28
N PHE A 99 -1.02 -10.65 -10.17
CA PHE A 99 -0.40 -9.91 -11.26
C PHE A 99 1.13 -10.09 -11.23
N GLY A 100 1.71 -10.49 -12.36
CA GLY A 100 3.16 -10.78 -12.44
C GLY A 100 4.07 -9.56 -12.21
N GLY A 101 3.56 -8.34 -12.39
CA GLY A 101 4.26 -7.08 -12.11
C GLY A 101 4.11 -6.60 -10.67
N ASN A 102 3.50 -7.38 -9.77
CA ASN A 102 3.36 -7.02 -8.36
C ASN A 102 4.69 -7.18 -7.60
N CYS A 103 5.40 -6.07 -7.39
CA CYS A 103 6.70 -6.06 -6.69
C CYS A 103 6.62 -6.65 -5.28
N ARG A 104 5.54 -6.37 -4.51
CA ARG A 104 5.34 -6.97 -3.18
C ARG A 104 5.14 -8.48 -3.25
N GLY A 105 4.39 -8.95 -4.25
CA GLY A 105 4.18 -10.39 -4.48
C GLY A 105 5.49 -11.10 -4.77
N PHE A 106 6.33 -10.51 -5.62
CA PHE A 106 7.66 -11.02 -5.92
C PHE A 106 8.55 -11.07 -4.67
N LEU A 107 8.61 -9.99 -3.89
CA LEU A 107 9.38 -9.96 -2.64
C LEU A 107 8.93 -11.04 -1.64
N ARG A 108 7.61 -11.24 -1.49
CA ARG A 108 7.08 -12.33 -0.65
C ARG A 108 7.47 -13.71 -1.15
N GLN A 109 7.45 -13.92 -2.47
CA GLN A 109 7.88 -15.18 -3.07
C GLN A 109 9.36 -15.45 -2.78
N MET A 110 10.22 -14.46 -2.96
CA MET A 110 11.64 -14.55 -2.65
C MET A 110 11.88 -14.84 -1.17
N SER A 111 11.22 -14.12 -0.27
CA SER A 111 11.33 -14.35 1.17
C SER A 111 10.91 -15.77 1.58
N ARG A 112 9.87 -16.30 0.94
CA ARG A 112 9.46 -17.71 1.16
C ARG A 112 10.51 -18.69 0.66
N SER A 113 11.17 -18.41 -0.46
CA SER A 113 12.24 -19.25 -1.03
C SER A 113 13.46 -19.28 -0.11
N PHE A 114 13.87 -18.13 0.44
CA PHE A 114 14.94 -18.06 1.44
C PHE A 114 14.61 -18.89 2.69
N ARG A 115 13.38 -18.78 3.21
CA ARG A 115 12.95 -19.56 4.38
C ARG A 115 13.01 -21.07 4.14
N LYS A 116 12.69 -21.55 2.94
CA LYS A 116 12.81 -22.97 2.56
C LYS A 116 14.25 -23.45 2.60
N LEU A 117 15.22 -22.57 2.42
CA LEU A 117 16.65 -22.83 2.52
C LEU A 117 17.19 -22.63 3.95
N GLY A 118 16.34 -22.35 4.93
CA GLY A 118 16.75 -22.05 6.30
C GLY A 118 17.39 -20.67 6.47
N LEU A 119 17.24 -19.77 5.50
CA LEU A 119 17.84 -18.45 5.51
C LEU A 119 16.81 -17.37 5.88
N THR A 120 17.28 -16.31 6.53
CA THR A 120 16.53 -15.07 6.77
C THR A 120 17.24 -13.92 6.07
N CYS A 121 16.50 -13.17 5.27
CA CYS A 121 16.99 -11.98 4.61
C CYS A 121 16.68 -10.76 5.50
N ASN A 122 17.70 -10.05 5.94
CA ASN A 122 17.58 -8.78 6.63
C ASN A 122 17.98 -7.65 5.69
N VAL A 123 17.16 -6.61 5.62
CA VAL A 123 17.40 -5.44 4.78
C VAL A 123 17.38 -4.20 5.67
N GLY A 124 18.42 -3.38 5.60
CA GLY A 124 18.48 -2.03 6.19
C GLY A 124 18.34 -1.00 5.07
N ALA A 125 17.36 -0.10 5.21
CA ALA A 125 17.25 1.04 4.30
C ALA A 125 17.92 2.26 4.95
N GLU A 126 18.73 2.97 4.17
CA GLU A 126 19.42 4.19 4.59
C GLU A 126 18.91 5.37 3.75
N CYS A 127 18.75 6.52 4.38
CA CYS A 127 18.35 7.74 3.71
C CYS A 127 19.45 8.79 3.93
N GLU A 128 20.14 9.17 2.86
CA GLU A 128 21.19 10.19 2.88
C GLU A 128 20.62 11.50 2.35
N PHE A 129 20.82 12.60 3.06
CA PHE A 129 20.34 13.91 2.66
C PHE A 129 21.20 15.03 3.26
N TYR A 130 21.12 16.22 2.66
CA TYR A 130 21.70 17.44 3.18
C TYR A 130 20.60 18.38 3.65
N LEU A 131 20.83 19.03 4.79
CA LEU A 131 20.00 20.13 5.28
C LEU A 131 20.70 21.46 4.97
N PHE A 132 19.99 22.36 4.33
CA PHE A 132 20.45 23.71 4.04
C PHE A 132 19.60 24.70 4.84
N GLU A 133 20.23 25.81 5.27
CA GLU A 133 19.51 26.89 5.96
C GLU A 133 18.63 27.68 4.97
N ASN A 134 19.08 27.82 3.71
CA ASN A 134 18.43 28.56 2.64
C ASN A 134 18.56 27.83 1.31
N ASP A 135 17.72 28.21 0.34
CA ASP A 135 17.72 27.68 -1.03
C ASP A 135 18.67 28.44 -1.98
N ASP A 136 19.44 29.40 -1.49
CA ASP A 136 20.33 30.29 -2.27
C ASP A 136 21.68 29.64 -2.63
#